data_f63c099a9d0f751c4ba139331c70fd4b
#
_entry.id   f63c099a9d0f751c4ba139331c70fd4b
#
_cell.length_a   1.000
_cell.length_b   1.000
_cell.length_c   1.000
_cell.angle_alpha   90.00
_cell.angle_beta   90.00
_cell.angle_gamma   90.00
#
_symmetry.space_group_name_H-M   'P 1'
#
loop_
_entity.id
_entity.type
_entity.pdbx_description
1 polymer ?
#
loop_
_entity_poly.entity_id
_entity_poly.type
_entity_poly.pdbx_seq_one_letter_code
_entity_poly.pdbx_strand_id
1 'polypeptide(L)'
;SPRGKDETAQVLQSLITVHGVLGRFQAAQSEMATRHDAGDMDYRMPSADLPGAYGAMAEAVNALVQSHIAVTTQVVDVVAHYADGRLGIAMDRLPGQKARITAALDKVQATLRDADSAARYNAGIRAALDSVGAPVRIAADDGTITYINHALRDVLVRDRHAFSVQIPGFDPDKVLGGSLGMFYAEPQAALARLRTLTGTAHSQLVLGGHTYNLTTTAVVSSSGERLGTVGQWTDVTSQLQTERQIDNLVQAAAQGDFSQRVDVSDQQGFFKSLGEGMNQLM
;
A
#
# COMPACT_ATOMS: atom_id res chain seq x y z
N SER A 1 4.15 63.51 -43.25
CA SER A 1 3.86 64.28 -42.02
C SER A 1 3.02 65.52 -42.44
N PRO A 2 1.85 65.76 -41.89
CA PRO A 2 1.06 66.95 -42.12
C PRO A 2 1.82 68.17 -41.55
N ARG A 3 2.05 69.15 -42.39
CA ARG A 3 2.71 70.44 -42.07
C ARG A 3 1.66 71.55 -42.21
N GLY A 4 0.81 71.71 -41.19
CA GLY A 4 -0.19 72.79 -41.14
C GLY A 4 -0.66 73.03 -39.70
N LYS A 5 -1.14 74.26 -39.45
CA LYS A 5 -1.77 74.58 -38.13
C LYS A 5 -3.29 74.66 -38.25
N ASP A 6 -3.86 74.09 -39.33
CA ASP A 6 -5.32 74.00 -39.53
C ASP A 6 -5.94 72.83 -38.81
N GLU A 7 -7.20 72.79 -38.62
CA GLU A 7 -7.96 71.76 -37.86
C GLU A 7 -7.78 70.38 -38.54
N THR A 8 -7.64 70.32 -39.87
CA THR A 8 -7.45 69.06 -40.58
C THR A 8 -6.06 68.45 -40.30
N ALA A 9 -5.01 69.27 -40.23
CA ALA A 9 -3.69 68.84 -39.80
C ALA A 9 -3.62 68.34 -38.37
N GLN A 10 -4.36 69.00 -37.44
CA GLN A 10 -4.48 68.56 -36.03
C GLN A 10 -5.19 67.22 -35.90
N VAL A 11 -6.30 67.04 -36.64
CA VAL A 11 -7.04 65.78 -36.68
C VAL A 11 -6.16 64.65 -37.26
N LEU A 12 -5.45 64.88 -38.35
CA LEU A 12 -4.56 63.89 -38.96
C LEU A 12 -3.38 63.54 -38.04
N GLN A 13 -2.81 64.52 -37.32
CA GLN A 13 -1.73 64.27 -36.35
C GLN A 13 -2.25 63.45 -35.15
N SER A 14 -3.48 63.72 -34.68
CA SER A 14 -4.11 62.93 -33.61
C SER A 14 -4.34 61.49 -34.06
N LEU A 15 -4.82 61.27 -35.29
CA LEU A 15 -5.01 59.92 -35.83
C LEU A 15 -3.69 59.14 -35.99
N ILE A 16 -2.64 59.80 -36.44
CA ILE A 16 -1.30 59.20 -36.51
C ILE A 16 -0.81 58.81 -35.11
N THR A 17 -1.00 59.66 -34.12
CA THR A 17 -0.62 59.40 -32.75
C THR A 17 -1.41 58.21 -32.16
N VAL A 18 -2.73 58.18 -32.31
CA VAL A 18 -3.58 57.10 -31.87
C VAL A 18 -3.19 55.79 -32.57
N HIS A 19 -3.00 55.82 -33.89
CA HIS A 19 -2.57 54.64 -34.63
C HIS A 19 -1.21 54.11 -34.15
N GLY A 20 -0.24 54.99 -33.87
CA GLY A 20 1.08 54.62 -33.35
C GLY A 20 0.99 54.01 -31.92
N VAL A 21 0.12 54.54 -31.08
CA VAL A 21 -0.08 53.99 -29.73
C VAL A 21 -0.78 52.61 -29.78
N LEU A 22 -1.78 52.49 -30.66
CA LEU A 22 -2.47 51.19 -30.88
C LEU A 22 -1.49 50.11 -31.39
N GLY A 23 -0.64 50.46 -32.34
CA GLY A 23 0.40 49.53 -32.85
C GLY A 23 1.37 49.07 -31.75
N ARG A 24 1.81 49.99 -30.86
CA ARG A 24 2.65 49.62 -29.70
C ARG A 24 1.91 48.73 -28.70
N PHE A 25 0.63 49.00 -28.43
CA PHE A 25 -0.18 48.16 -27.55
C PHE A 25 -0.33 46.74 -28.12
N GLN A 26 -0.66 46.64 -29.41
CA GLN A 26 -0.77 45.35 -30.13
C GLN A 26 0.55 44.56 -30.11
N ALA A 27 1.67 45.24 -30.37
CA ALA A 27 2.99 44.61 -30.32
C ALA A 27 3.32 44.09 -28.90
N ALA A 28 3.05 44.89 -27.86
CA ALA A 28 3.27 44.47 -26.49
C ALA A 28 2.39 43.29 -26.08
N GLN A 29 1.13 43.24 -26.55
CA GLN A 29 0.22 42.14 -26.32
C GLN A 29 0.72 40.84 -27.03
N SER A 30 1.17 40.95 -28.28
CA SER A 30 1.70 39.82 -29.03
C SER A 30 3.00 39.29 -28.42
N GLU A 31 3.87 40.18 -27.95
CA GLU A 31 5.10 39.81 -27.23
C GLU A 31 4.77 39.07 -25.95
N MET A 32 3.79 39.55 -25.18
CA MET A 32 3.36 38.86 -23.95
C MET A 32 2.86 37.44 -24.28
N ALA A 33 2.00 37.29 -25.27
CA ALA A 33 1.50 35.98 -25.68
C ALA A 33 2.66 35.04 -26.06
N THR A 34 3.59 35.51 -26.92
CA THR A 34 4.74 34.73 -27.37
C THR A 34 5.64 34.29 -26.20
N ARG A 35 5.90 35.18 -25.24
CA ARG A 35 6.73 34.86 -24.10
C ARG A 35 6.07 33.87 -23.14
N HIS A 36 4.78 34.04 -22.88
CA HIS A 36 4.03 33.12 -22.04
C HIS A 36 3.92 31.73 -22.69
N ASP A 37 3.71 31.66 -24.02
CA ASP A 37 3.72 30.38 -24.75
C ASP A 37 5.10 29.70 -24.71
N ALA A 38 6.17 30.51 -24.65
CA ALA A 38 7.53 30.00 -24.43
C ALA A 38 7.86 29.65 -22.97
N GLY A 39 6.91 29.86 -22.03
CA GLY A 39 7.07 29.55 -20.60
C GLY A 39 7.60 30.71 -19.74
N ASP A 40 7.86 31.90 -20.30
CA ASP A 40 8.24 33.12 -19.56
C ASP A 40 6.97 33.77 -18.94
N MET A 41 6.51 33.16 -17.81
CA MET A 41 5.28 33.57 -17.13
C MET A 41 5.42 34.87 -16.35
N ASP A 42 6.64 35.39 -16.21
CA ASP A 42 6.90 36.62 -15.46
C ASP A 42 6.84 37.90 -16.32
N TYR A 43 6.83 37.73 -17.65
CA TYR A 43 6.75 38.89 -18.57
C TYR A 43 5.44 39.65 -18.39
N ARG A 44 5.52 40.99 -18.38
CA ARG A 44 4.40 41.95 -18.29
C ARG A 44 4.47 42.95 -19.42
N MET A 45 3.29 43.35 -19.91
CA MET A 45 3.22 44.43 -20.87
C MET A 45 3.76 45.74 -20.24
N PRO A 46 4.58 46.54 -20.92
CA PRO A 46 5.12 47.81 -20.43
C PRO A 46 4.04 48.90 -20.41
N SER A 47 3.16 48.90 -19.40
CA SER A 47 2.01 49.81 -19.30
C SER A 47 2.43 51.28 -19.17
N ALA A 48 3.56 51.55 -18.55
CA ALA A 48 4.12 52.90 -18.34
C ALA A 48 4.49 53.58 -19.70
N ASP A 49 4.81 52.79 -20.72
CA ASP A 49 5.17 53.31 -22.06
C ASP A 49 3.94 53.61 -22.95
N LEU A 50 2.75 53.28 -22.47
CA LEU A 50 1.49 53.44 -23.18
C LEU A 50 0.67 54.55 -22.58
N PRO A 51 0.37 55.65 -23.32
CA PRO A 51 -0.34 56.80 -22.78
C PRO A 51 -1.83 56.56 -22.60
N GLY A 52 -2.42 57.18 -21.58
CA GLY A 52 -3.87 57.26 -21.35
C GLY A 52 -4.56 55.90 -21.18
N ALA A 53 -5.65 55.67 -21.91
CA ALA A 53 -6.44 54.45 -21.81
C ALA A 53 -5.68 53.17 -22.18
N TYR A 54 -4.69 53.24 -23.05
CA TYR A 54 -3.90 52.09 -23.47
C TYR A 54 -2.98 51.57 -22.33
N GLY A 55 -2.44 52.49 -21.50
CA GLY A 55 -1.71 52.09 -20.30
C GLY A 55 -2.62 51.39 -19.30
N ALA A 56 -3.81 51.93 -19.03
CA ALA A 56 -4.80 51.33 -18.17
C ALA A 56 -5.26 49.92 -18.69
N MET A 57 -5.41 49.77 -20.03
CA MET A 57 -5.75 48.48 -20.62
C MET A 57 -4.60 47.46 -20.45
N ALA A 58 -3.34 47.88 -20.62
CA ALA A 58 -2.17 47.02 -20.41
C ALA A 58 -2.07 46.59 -18.94
N GLU A 59 -2.33 47.47 -17.97
CA GLU A 59 -2.40 47.15 -16.53
C GLU A 59 -3.53 46.15 -16.25
N ALA A 60 -4.70 46.32 -16.81
CA ALA A 60 -5.82 45.39 -16.62
C ALA A 60 -5.51 43.99 -17.21
N VAL A 61 -4.86 43.91 -18.35
CA VAL A 61 -4.37 42.64 -18.92
C VAL A 61 -3.32 42.00 -18.03
N ASN A 62 -2.33 42.77 -17.54
CA ASN A 62 -1.31 42.28 -16.62
C ASN A 62 -1.95 41.74 -15.32
N ALA A 63 -2.90 42.42 -14.75
CA ALA A 63 -3.63 42.00 -13.56
C ALA A 63 -4.42 40.70 -13.79
N LEU A 64 -5.11 40.60 -14.92
CA LEU A 64 -5.84 39.39 -15.32
C LEU A 64 -4.90 38.18 -15.43
N VAL A 65 -3.83 38.33 -16.18
CA VAL A 65 -2.83 37.25 -16.38
C VAL A 65 -2.19 36.87 -15.05
N GLN A 66 -1.80 37.84 -14.22
CA GLN A 66 -1.26 37.57 -12.88
C GLN A 66 -2.21 36.76 -12.01
N SER A 67 -3.50 37.09 -12.06
CA SER A 67 -4.52 36.33 -11.31
C SER A 67 -4.61 34.86 -11.77
N HIS A 68 -4.48 34.59 -13.07
CA HIS A 68 -4.49 33.23 -13.59
C HIS A 68 -3.20 32.46 -13.23
N ILE A 69 -2.05 33.11 -13.35
CA ILE A 69 -0.76 32.51 -12.98
C ILE A 69 -0.75 32.15 -11.49
N ALA A 70 -1.19 33.05 -10.63
CA ALA A 70 -1.24 32.80 -9.19
C ALA A 70 -2.08 31.56 -8.83
N VAL A 71 -3.25 31.39 -9.46
CA VAL A 71 -4.08 30.20 -9.26
C VAL A 71 -3.38 28.95 -9.76
N THR A 72 -2.76 29.00 -10.93
CA THR A 72 -2.04 27.85 -11.51
C THR A 72 -0.85 27.43 -10.63
N THR A 73 -0.05 28.39 -10.18
CA THR A 73 1.07 28.15 -9.27
C THR A 73 0.59 27.52 -7.96
N GLN A 74 -0.47 28.05 -7.36
CA GLN A 74 -1.04 27.50 -6.12
C GLN A 74 -1.52 26.06 -6.32
N VAL A 75 -2.14 25.73 -7.47
CA VAL A 75 -2.52 24.35 -7.80
C VAL A 75 -1.30 23.43 -7.87
N VAL A 76 -0.26 23.88 -8.58
CA VAL A 76 0.98 23.09 -8.71
C VAL A 76 1.63 22.86 -7.35
N ASP A 77 1.72 23.88 -6.51
CA ASP A 77 2.31 23.78 -5.17
C ASP A 77 1.53 22.80 -4.27
N VAL A 78 0.19 22.88 -4.30
CA VAL A 78 -0.65 21.95 -3.53
C VAL A 78 -0.50 20.52 -4.01
N VAL A 79 -0.48 20.28 -5.32
CA VAL A 79 -0.25 18.96 -5.91
C VAL A 79 1.15 18.42 -5.58
N ALA A 80 2.18 19.27 -5.62
CA ALA A 80 3.53 18.89 -5.20
C ALA A 80 3.56 18.46 -3.73
N HIS A 81 2.84 19.17 -2.85
CA HIS A 81 2.72 18.76 -1.45
C HIS A 81 2.04 17.40 -1.30
N TYR A 82 1.01 17.11 -2.09
CA TYR A 82 0.36 15.79 -2.05
C TYR A 82 1.30 14.68 -2.53
N ALA A 83 2.09 14.94 -3.56
CA ALA A 83 3.11 13.99 -4.04
C ALA A 83 4.17 13.67 -2.97
N ASP A 84 4.51 14.65 -2.12
CA ASP A 84 5.41 14.47 -0.97
C ASP A 84 4.71 13.83 0.26
N GLY A 85 3.46 13.40 0.14
CA GLY A 85 2.69 12.83 1.25
C GLY A 85 2.14 13.86 2.25
N ARG A 86 2.30 15.16 1.98
CA ARG A 86 1.81 16.25 2.84
C ARG A 86 0.33 16.55 2.58
N LEU A 87 -0.53 15.60 2.92
CA LEU A 87 -1.96 15.64 2.64
C LEU A 87 -2.74 16.62 3.55
N GLY A 88 -2.08 17.30 4.49
CA GLY A 88 -2.72 18.30 5.39
C GLY A 88 -2.98 19.65 4.75
N ILE A 89 -2.32 19.97 3.64
CA ILE A 89 -2.37 21.28 2.99
C ILE A 89 -3.61 21.35 2.09
N ALA A 90 -4.37 22.43 2.21
CA ALA A 90 -5.54 22.70 1.36
C ALA A 90 -5.28 23.95 0.52
N MET A 91 -5.91 24.03 -0.65
CA MET A 91 -5.94 25.23 -1.48
C MET A 91 -6.93 26.25 -0.91
N ASP A 92 -6.61 27.55 -1.03
CA ASP A 92 -7.54 28.63 -0.70
C ASP A 92 -8.80 28.51 -1.54
N ARG A 93 -9.95 28.90 -0.94
CA ARG A 93 -11.24 28.85 -1.63
C ARG A 93 -11.31 29.90 -2.74
N LEU A 94 -11.53 29.43 -3.94
CA LEU A 94 -11.63 30.29 -5.11
C LEU A 94 -13.11 30.66 -5.39
N PRO A 95 -13.39 31.91 -5.83
CA PRO A 95 -14.75 32.36 -6.09
C PRO A 95 -15.30 31.88 -7.44
N GLY A 96 -16.62 31.87 -7.57
CA GLY A 96 -17.33 31.63 -8.81
C GLY A 96 -16.97 30.27 -9.46
N GLN A 97 -16.78 30.25 -10.77
CA GLN A 97 -16.45 29.02 -11.51
C GLN A 97 -15.08 28.44 -11.15
N LYS A 98 -14.14 29.26 -10.64
CA LYS A 98 -12.84 28.78 -10.15
C LYS A 98 -12.98 27.85 -8.94
N ALA A 99 -14.10 27.89 -8.20
CA ALA A 99 -14.37 26.96 -7.11
C ALA A 99 -14.35 25.48 -7.53
N ARG A 100 -14.52 25.17 -8.82
CA ARG A 100 -14.39 23.82 -9.35
C ARG A 100 -12.97 23.27 -9.20
N ILE A 101 -11.97 24.14 -9.25
CA ILE A 101 -10.55 23.77 -9.06
C ILE A 101 -10.34 23.32 -7.61
N THR A 102 -10.79 24.14 -6.64
CA THR A 102 -10.69 23.76 -5.21
C THR A 102 -11.47 22.49 -4.89
N ALA A 103 -12.69 22.34 -5.43
CA ALA A 103 -13.48 21.14 -5.24
C ALA A 103 -12.81 19.87 -5.82
N ALA A 104 -12.16 20.00 -6.97
CA ALA A 104 -11.41 18.89 -7.56
C ALA A 104 -10.19 18.49 -6.70
N LEU A 105 -9.44 19.47 -6.20
CA LEU A 105 -8.31 19.23 -5.30
C LEU A 105 -8.75 18.63 -3.96
N ASP A 106 -9.86 19.10 -3.38
CA ASP A 106 -10.45 18.52 -2.16
C ASP A 106 -10.77 17.03 -2.35
N LYS A 107 -11.35 16.68 -3.51
CA LYS A 107 -11.66 15.27 -3.84
C LYS A 107 -10.40 14.42 -3.96
N VAL A 108 -9.38 14.93 -4.64
CA VAL A 108 -8.07 14.25 -4.74
C VAL A 108 -7.46 14.07 -3.36
N GLN A 109 -7.45 15.13 -2.54
CA GLN A 109 -6.94 15.09 -1.16
C GLN A 109 -7.65 14.03 -0.32
N ALA A 110 -9.00 14.00 -0.37
CA ALA A 110 -9.79 13.02 0.36
C ALA A 110 -9.43 11.59 -0.07
N THR A 111 -9.39 11.33 -1.38
CA THR A 111 -9.02 10.01 -1.92
C THR A 111 -7.62 9.56 -1.48
N LEU A 112 -6.64 10.48 -1.50
CA LEU A 112 -5.28 10.18 -1.07
C LEU A 112 -5.19 9.93 0.45
N ARG A 113 -5.93 10.67 1.27
CA ARG A 113 -6.01 10.44 2.73
C ARG A 113 -6.64 9.08 3.05
N ASP A 114 -7.71 8.71 2.35
CA ASP A 114 -8.35 7.42 2.54
C ASP A 114 -7.39 6.27 2.17
N ALA A 115 -6.67 6.41 1.06
CA ALA A 115 -5.66 5.44 0.64
C ALA A 115 -4.49 5.34 1.65
N ASP A 116 -3.96 6.47 2.15
CA ASP A 116 -2.89 6.50 3.16
C ASP A 116 -3.37 5.86 4.48
N SER A 117 -4.60 6.17 4.91
CA SER A 117 -5.18 5.58 6.11
C SER A 117 -5.35 4.06 5.98
N ALA A 118 -5.83 3.58 4.83
CA ALA A 118 -5.95 2.15 4.55
C ALA A 118 -4.59 1.47 4.51
N ALA A 119 -3.57 2.11 3.90
CA ALA A 119 -2.21 1.60 3.86
C ALA A 119 -1.60 1.47 5.27
N ARG A 120 -1.77 2.49 6.12
CA ARG A 120 -1.30 2.47 7.52
C ARG A 120 -2.02 1.41 8.34
N TYR A 121 -3.33 1.27 8.18
CA TYR A 121 -4.12 0.23 8.84
C TYR A 121 -3.63 -1.16 8.45
N ASN A 122 -3.43 -1.42 7.15
CA ASN A 122 -2.91 -2.70 6.66
C ASN A 122 -1.49 -2.98 7.14
N ALA A 123 -0.63 -1.96 7.20
CA ALA A 123 0.72 -2.08 7.76
C ALA A 123 0.67 -2.44 9.26
N GLY A 124 -0.24 -1.83 10.03
CA GLY A 124 -0.47 -2.15 11.43
C GLY A 124 -0.95 -3.59 11.64
N ILE A 125 -1.89 -4.07 10.82
CA ILE A 125 -2.33 -5.48 10.88
C ILE A 125 -1.16 -6.43 10.57
N ARG A 126 -0.36 -6.15 9.54
CA ARG A 126 0.82 -6.97 9.22
C ARG A 126 1.81 -7.01 10.38
N ALA A 127 2.14 -5.86 10.96
CA ALA A 127 3.05 -5.78 12.11
C ALA A 127 2.50 -6.55 13.33
N ALA A 128 1.19 -6.48 13.58
CA ALA A 128 0.55 -7.26 14.63
C ALA A 128 0.65 -8.77 14.37
N LEU A 129 0.38 -9.23 13.15
CA LEU A 129 0.53 -10.65 12.78
C LEU A 129 1.99 -11.12 12.87
N ASP A 130 2.95 -10.26 12.51
CA ASP A 130 4.38 -10.54 12.63
C ASP A 130 4.84 -10.66 14.08
N SER A 131 4.17 -9.99 15.02
CA SER A 131 4.46 -10.09 16.46
C SER A 131 3.86 -11.34 17.12
N VAL A 132 2.94 -12.05 16.45
CA VAL A 132 2.34 -13.29 16.96
C VAL A 132 3.35 -14.43 16.86
N GLY A 133 3.65 -15.08 18.00
CA GLY A 133 4.58 -16.21 18.05
C GLY A 133 4.07 -17.51 17.39
N ALA A 134 2.79 -17.59 17.04
CA ALA A 134 2.26 -18.73 16.30
C ALA A 134 2.54 -18.56 14.79
N PRO A 135 3.06 -19.59 14.09
CA PRO A 135 3.27 -19.58 12.67
C PRO A 135 1.95 -19.43 11.89
N VAL A 136 1.82 -18.34 11.10
CA VAL A 136 0.60 -18.01 10.36
C VAL A 136 0.92 -17.70 8.90
N ARG A 137 0.04 -18.18 8.01
CA ARG A 137 0.01 -17.85 6.59
C ARG A 137 -1.36 -17.32 6.17
N ILE A 138 -1.39 -16.49 5.13
CA ILE A 138 -2.61 -16.14 4.39
C ILE A 138 -2.40 -16.56 2.94
N ALA A 139 -3.43 -17.16 2.35
CA ALA A 139 -3.44 -17.48 0.93
C ALA A 139 -4.72 -16.93 0.29
N ALA A 140 -4.59 -16.46 -0.94
CA ALA A 140 -5.70 -16.03 -1.79
C ALA A 140 -6.61 -17.24 -2.16
N ASP A 141 -7.74 -16.97 -2.80
CA ASP A 141 -8.71 -17.99 -3.15
C ASP A 141 -8.17 -19.01 -4.18
N ASP A 142 -7.23 -18.60 -5.01
CA ASP A 142 -6.53 -19.49 -5.96
C ASP A 142 -5.48 -20.39 -5.28
N GLY A 143 -5.19 -20.16 -4.00
CA GLY A 143 -4.19 -20.88 -3.21
C GLY A 143 -2.79 -20.25 -3.25
N THR A 144 -2.62 -19.07 -3.84
CA THR A 144 -1.36 -18.32 -3.79
C THR A 144 -1.12 -17.78 -2.39
N ILE A 145 0.03 -18.04 -1.79
CA ILE A 145 0.41 -17.55 -0.46
C ILE A 145 0.75 -16.07 -0.57
N THR A 146 -0.09 -15.21 0.01
CA THR A 146 0.04 -13.75 -0.04
C THR A 146 0.73 -13.15 1.18
N TYR A 147 0.82 -13.92 2.26
CA TYR A 147 1.47 -13.49 3.50
C TYR A 147 1.92 -14.69 4.33
N ILE A 148 3.08 -14.56 4.95
CA ILE A 148 3.58 -15.41 6.05
C ILE A 148 4.15 -14.50 7.14
N ASN A 149 3.90 -14.80 8.41
CA ASN A 149 4.50 -14.04 9.51
C ASN A 149 5.92 -14.53 9.83
N HIS A 150 6.63 -13.77 10.69
CA HIS A 150 7.99 -14.10 11.09
C HIS A 150 8.09 -15.50 11.70
N ALA A 151 7.16 -15.88 12.58
CA ALA A 151 7.17 -17.20 13.22
C ALA A 151 7.09 -18.35 12.19
N LEU A 152 6.28 -18.23 11.13
CA LEU A 152 6.26 -19.25 10.08
C LEU A 152 7.54 -19.23 9.24
N ARG A 153 8.06 -18.05 8.92
CA ARG A 153 9.33 -17.94 8.20
C ARG A 153 10.46 -18.63 8.96
N ASP A 154 10.55 -18.43 10.28
CA ASP A 154 11.54 -19.05 11.13
C ASP A 154 11.45 -20.58 11.10
N VAL A 155 10.23 -21.14 11.13
CA VAL A 155 9.99 -22.58 10.96
C VAL A 155 10.51 -23.06 9.59
N LEU A 156 10.14 -22.37 8.52
CA LEU A 156 10.53 -22.76 7.15
C LEU A 156 12.05 -22.70 6.92
N VAL A 157 12.72 -21.73 7.54
CA VAL A 157 14.19 -21.58 7.47
C VAL A 157 14.88 -22.61 8.34
N ARG A 158 14.44 -22.80 9.59
CA ARG A 158 14.99 -23.77 10.54
C ARG A 158 14.96 -25.19 9.97
N ASP A 159 13.81 -25.57 9.43
CA ASP A 159 13.54 -26.93 8.97
C ASP A 159 13.73 -27.09 7.46
N ARG A 160 14.44 -26.15 6.80
CA ARG A 160 14.66 -26.11 5.35
C ARG A 160 15.15 -27.43 4.79
N HIS A 161 16.14 -28.06 5.45
CA HIS A 161 16.72 -29.34 4.98
C HIS A 161 15.67 -30.44 5.01
N ALA A 162 14.89 -30.51 6.07
CA ALA A 162 13.84 -31.49 6.25
C ALA A 162 12.71 -31.32 5.20
N PHE A 163 12.32 -30.09 4.92
CA PHE A 163 11.35 -29.81 3.86
C PHE A 163 11.88 -30.12 2.46
N SER A 164 13.17 -29.90 2.20
CA SER A 164 13.80 -30.19 0.90
C SER A 164 13.82 -31.67 0.56
N VAL A 165 13.76 -32.56 1.55
CA VAL A 165 13.69 -34.03 1.34
C VAL A 165 12.33 -34.43 0.72
N GLN A 166 11.26 -33.75 1.11
CA GLN A 166 9.90 -34.10 0.67
C GLN A 166 9.36 -33.20 -0.44
N ILE A 167 9.86 -31.97 -0.50
CA ILE A 167 9.46 -30.96 -1.50
C ILE A 167 10.68 -30.65 -2.38
N PRO A 168 10.78 -31.24 -3.58
CA PRO A 168 11.92 -30.99 -4.47
C PRO A 168 12.07 -29.52 -4.78
N GLY A 169 13.28 -28.98 -4.56
CA GLY A 169 13.58 -27.58 -4.83
C GLY A 169 12.97 -26.59 -3.83
N PHE A 170 12.59 -27.06 -2.62
CA PHE A 170 12.07 -26.19 -1.57
C PHE A 170 13.03 -25.05 -1.24
N ASP A 171 12.48 -23.84 -1.27
CA ASP A 171 13.19 -22.62 -0.94
C ASP A 171 12.28 -21.75 -0.06
N PRO A 172 12.63 -21.50 1.21
CA PRO A 172 11.82 -20.66 2.11
C PRO A 172 11.48 -19.29 1.54
N ASP A 173 12.37 -18.70 0.73
CA ASP A 173 12.16 -17.37 0.15
C ASP A 173 11.16 -17.36 -1.03
N LYS A 174 10.86 -18.54 -1.59
CA LYS A 174 9.88 -18.73 -2.66
C LYS A 174 8.51 -19.18 -2.17
N VAL A 175 8.34 -19.37 -0.87
CA VAL A 175 7.04 -19.74 -0.28
C VAL A 175 6.04 -18.60 -0.42
N LEU A 176 6.46 -17.37 -0.14
CA LEU A 176 5.65 -16.19 -0.42
C LEU A 176 5.49 -16.02 -1.94
N GLY A 177 4.25 -15.92 -2.41
CA GLY A 177 3.91 -15.92 -3.84
C GLY A 177 3.81 -17.32 -4.46
N GLY A 178 4.21 -18.36 -3.74
CA GLY A 178 4.07 -19.74 -4.17
C GLY A 178 2.68 -20.32 -3.91
N SER A 179 2.43 -21.52 -4.47
CA SER A 179 1.18 -22.23 -4.25
C SER A 179 1.16 -22.94 -2.90
N LEU A 180 0.08 -22.82 -2.17
CA LEU A 180 -0.17 -23.58 -0.94
C LEU A 180 -0.15 -25.11 -1.17
N GLY A 181 -0.45 -25.54 -2.39
CA GLY A 181 -0.41 -26.94 -2.78
C GLY A 181 0.96 -27.61 -2.60
N MET A 182 2.06 -26.83 -2.57
CA MET A 182 3.41 -27.38 -2.39
C MET A 182 3.61 -28.21 -1.12
N PHE A 183 2.83 -27.93 -0.08
CA PHE A 183 2.92 -28.63 1.21
C PHE A 183 2.11 -29.93 1.27
N TYR A 184 1.38 -30.30 0.21
CA TYR A 184 0.51 -31.47 0.20
C TYR A 184 0.95 -32.50 -0.84
N ALA A 185 0.83 -33.78 -0.50
CA ALA A 185 1.12 -34.87 -1.43
C ALA A 185 0.26 -34.80 -2.70
N GLU A 186 -1.00 -34.36 -2.56
CA GLU A 186 -1.94 -34.15 -3.67
C GLU A 186 -2.31 -32.66 -3.79
N PRO A 187 -1.49 -31.83 -4.43
CA PRO A 187 -1.64 -30.39 -4.47
C PRO A 187 -3.02 -29.92 -4.97
N GLN A 188 -3.51 -30.50 -6.06
CA GLN A 188 -4.78 -30.10 -6.69
C GLN A 188 -5.99 -30.47 -5.82
N ALA A 189 -6.00 -31.63 -5.22
CA ALA A 189 -7.05 -32.06 -4.31
C ALA A 189 -7.09 -31.19 -3.04
N ALA A 190 -5.92 -30.84 -2.50
CA ALA A 190 -5.83 -29.93 -1.35
C ALA A 190 -6.37 -28.54 -1.68
N LEU A 191 -5.97 -27.96 -2.81
CA LEU A 191 -6.46 -26.65 -3.27
C LEU A 191 -7.98 -26.67 -3.52
N ALA A 192 -8.52 -27.73 -4.13
CA ALA A 192 -9.95 -27.86 -4.36
C ALA A 192 -10.73 -27.87 -3.03
N ARG A 193 -10.28 -28.66 -2.03
CA ARG A 193 -10.88 -28.67 -0.69
C ARG A 193 -10.82 -27.31 -0.01
N LEU A 194 -9.69 -26.62 -0.11
CA LEU A 194 -9.53 -25.31 0.50
C LEU A 194 -10.43 -24.26 -0.15
N ARG A 195 -10.66 -24.33 -1.46
CA ARG A 195 -11.59 -23.43 -2.16
C ARG A 195 -13.04 -23.60 -1.73
N THR A 196 -13.44 -24.79 -1.35
CA THR A 196 -14.82 -25.08 -0.89
C THR A 196 -15.02 -24.95 0.61
N LEU A 197 -13.96 -24.64 1.36
CA LEU A 197 -14.02 -24.49 2.81
C LEU A 197 -14.87 -23.27 3.18
N THR A 198 -15.92 -23.48 3.98
CA THR A 198 -16.83 -22.42 4.44
C THR A 198 -16.64 -22.00 5.92
N GLY A 199 -15.77 -22.69 6.65
CA GLY A 199 -15.50 -22.43 8.06
C GLY A 199 -14.06 -22.73 8.41
N THR A 200 -13.84 -23.46 9.50
CA THR A 200 -12.53 -23.90 9.97
C THR A 200 -12.35 -25.39 9.73
N ALA A 201 -11.21 -25.78 9.19
CA ALA A 201 -10.77 -27.16 9.06
C ALA A 201 -9.50 -27.40 9.85
N HIS A 202 -9.38 -28.59 10.42
CA HIS A 202 -8.18 -29.09 11.06
C HIS A 202 -7.58 -30.20 10.22
N SER A 203 -6.28 -30.17 10.02
CA SER A 203 -5.54 -31.22 9.32
C SER A 203 -4.17 -31.38 9.95
N GLN A 204 -3.55 -32.51 9.65
CA GLN A 204 -2.20 -32.79 10.12
C GLN A 204 -1.28 -32.89 8.90
N LEU A 205 -0.11 -32.30 9.00
CA LEU A 205 0.91 -32.32 7.98
C LEU A 205 2.19 -32.88 8.57
N VAL A 206 2.71 -33.93 7.97
CA VAL A 206 4.01 -34.50 8.38
C VAL A 206 5.04 -34.09 7.32
N LEU A 207 5.97 -33.26 7.73
CA LEU A 207 7.04 -32.75 6.87
C LEU A 207 8.38 -32.82 7.61
N GLY A 208 9.38 -33.43 6.99
CA GLY A 208 10.75 -33.46 7.49
C GLY A 208 10.93 -34.08 8.85
N GLY A 209 10.08 -35.05 9.22
CA GLY A 209 10.09 -35.67 10.54
C GLY A 209 9.35 -34.89 11.61
N HIS A 210 8.86 -33.70 11.31
CA HIS A 210 7.97 -32.91 12.16
C HIS A 210 6.50 -33.14 11.82
N THR A 211 5.65 -33.11 12.84
CA THR A 211 4.20 -33.18 12.69
C THR A 211 3.60 -31.84 13.07
N TYR A 212 2.93 -31.21 12.09
CA TYR A 212 2.25 -29.94 12.29
C TYR A 212 0.73 -30.13 12.29
N ASN A 213 0.05 -29.64 13.32
CA ASN A 213 -1.38 -29.44 13.26
C ASN A 213 -1.69 -28.13 12.57
N LEU A 214 -2.48 -28.19 11.51
CA LEU A 214 -2.90 -27.05 10.70
C LEU A 214 -4.35 -26.72 11.04
N THR A 215 -4.59 -25.49 11.49
CA THR A 215 -5.93 -24.92 11.59
C THR A 215 -6.10 -23.93 10.43
N THR A 216 -6.98 -24.25 9.49
CA THR A 216 -7.23 -23.41 8.31
C THR A 216 -8.65 -22.90 8.34
N THR A 217 -8.83 -21.57 8.27
CA THR A 217 -10.13 -20.90 8.30
C THR A 217 -10.33 -20.12 7.01
N ALA A 218 -11.53 -20.22 6.44
CA ALA A 218 -11.92 -19.41 5.29
C ALA A 218 -12.05 -17.93 5.70
N VAL A 219 -11.53 -17.04 4.85
CA VAL A 219 -11.65 -15.59 5.01
C VAL A 219 -12.67 -15.06 4.01
N VAL A 220 -13.70 -14.41 4.51
CA VAL A 220 -14.75 -13.78 3.70
C VAL A 220 -14.88 -12.30 4.05
N SER A 221 -15.21 -11.47 3.06
CA SER A 221 -15.48 -10.06 3.26
C SER A 221 -16.81 -9.83 3.97
N SER A 222 -17.08 -8.61 4.38
CA SER A 222 -18.38 -8.20 4.92
C SER A 222 -19.54 -8.33 3.91
N SER A 223 -19.23 -8.34 2.61
CA SER A 223 -20.20 -8.60 1.53
C SER A 223 -20.43 -10.08 1.23
N GLY A 224 -19.73 -11.00 1.94
CA GLY A 224 -19.80 -12.44 1.72
C GLY A 224 -18.87 -12.94 0.60
N GLU A 225 -18.07 -12.08 -0.01
CA GLU A 225 -17.07 -12.47 -1.00
C GLU A 225 -15.93 -13.24 -0.34
N ARG A 226 -15.53 -14.36 -0.94
CA ARG A 226 -14.42 -15.17 -0.47
C ARG A 226 -13.10 -14.50 -0.84
N LEU A 227 -12.27 -14.24 0.17
CA LEU A 227 -10.96 -13.61 0.00
C LEU A 227 -9.81 -14.62 0.02
N GLY A 228 -10.04 -15.83 0.54
CA GLY A 228 -9.03 -16.86 0.65
C GLY A 228 -9.07 -17.62 1.96
N THR A 229 -7.91 -17.96 2.51
CA THR A 229 -7.77 -18.70 3.78
C THR A 229 -6.66 -18.15 4.64
N VAL A 230 -6.86 -18.18 5.96
CA VAL A 230 -5.79 -18.06 6.96
C VAL A 230 -5.48 -19.44 7.52
N GLY A 231 -4.19 -19.76 7.69
CA GLY A 231 -3.74 -21.03 8.25
C GLY A 231 -2.72 -20.79 9.37
N GLN A 232 -2.96 -21.44 10.51
CA GLN A 232 -2.03 -21.49 11.64
C GLN A 232 -1.40 -22.88 11.70
N TRP A 233 -0.10 -22.92 11.98
CA TRP A 233 0.66 -24.14 12.14
C TRP A 233 1.05 -24.31 13.61
N THR A 234 0.92 -25.51 14.14
CA THR A 234 1.38 -25.85 15.48
C THR A 234 2.24 -27.10 15.38
N ASP A 235 3.51 -26.99 15.72
CA ASP A 235 4.39 -28.14 15.81
C ASP A 235 4.00 -28.97 17.05
N VAL A 236 3.55 -30.19 16.83
CA VAL A 236 3.13 -31.13 17.86
C VAL A 236 4.05 -32.34 17.95
N THR A 237 5.22 -32.28 17.33
CA THR A 237 6.15 -33.39 17.24
C THR A 237 6.56 -33.89 18.62
N SER A 238 7.06 -33.01 19.46
CA SER A 238 7.48 -33.37 20.82
C SER A 238 6.31 -33.87 21.68
N GLN A 239 5.13 -33.25 21.54
CA GLN A 239 3.91 -33.70 22.22
C GLN A 239 3.57 -35.13 21.83
N LEU A 240 3.49 -35.45 20.55
CA LEU A 240 3.16 -36.80 20.07
C LEU A 240 4.24 -37.84 20.43
N GLN A 241 5.49 -37.43 20.47
CA GLN A 241 6.58 -38.31 20.95
C GLN A 241 6.40 -38.67 22.43
N THR A 242 6.10 -37.68 23.23
CA THR A 242 5.86 -37.90 24.70
C THR A 242 4.62 -38.77 24.93
N GLU A 243 3.52 -38.51 24.24
CA GLU A 243 2.31 -39.36 24.31
C GLU A 243 2.64 -40.81 23.99
N ARG A 244 3.39 -41.06 22.92
CA ARG A 244 3.84 -42.45 22.57
C ARG A 244 4.76 -43.07 23.61
N GLN A 245 5.70 -42.31 24.21
CA GLN A 245 6.56 -42.78 25.25
C GLN A 245 5.74 -43.16 26.52
N ILE A 246 4.76 -42.35 26.89
CA ILE A 246 3.87 -42.62 27.99
C ILE A 246 3.04 -43.89 27.73
N ASP A 247 2.46 -44.03 26.53
CA ASP A 247 1.70 -45.22 26.14
C ASP A 247 2.55 -46.48 26.20
N ASN A 248 3.79 -46.44 25.69
CA ASN A 248 4.74 -47.55 25.76
C ASN A 248 5.07 -47.91 27.22
N LEU A 249 5.32 -46.91 28.06
CA LEU A 249 5.63 -47.07 29.47
C LEU A 249 4.46 -47.71 30.22
N VAL A 250 3.22 -47.25 29.96
CA VAL A 250 2.01 -47.85 30.56
C VAL A 250 1.83 -49.30 30.11
N GLN A 251 2.09 -49.64 28.85
CA GLN A 251 2.02 -51.01 28.35
C GLN A 251 3.10 -51.90 28.94
N ALA A 252 4.34 -51.40 29.09
CA ALA A 252 5.42 -52.12 29.74
C ALA A 252 5.12 -52.42 31.19
N ALA A 253 4.61 -51.42 31.94
CA ALA A 253 4.17 -51.60 33.34
C ALA A 253 3.06 -52.63 33.48
N ALA A 254 2.08 -52.65 32.58
CA ALA A 254 1.02 -53.66 32.55
C ALA A 254 1.54 -55.10 32.32
N GLN A 255 2.74 -55.22 31.73
CA GLN A 255 3.45 -56.49 31.53
C GLN A 255 4.47 -56.79 32.63
N GLY A 256 4.57 -55.93 33.66
CA GLY A 256 5.48 -56.08 34.79
C GLY A 256 6.88 -55.53 34.57
N ASP A 257 7.12 -54.82 33.48
CA ASP A 257 8.39 -54.11 33.20
C ASP A 257 8.33 -52.69 33.71
N PHE A 258 8.95 -52.40 34.85
CA PHE A 258 9.05 -51.11 35.52
C PHE A 258 10.42 -50.44 35.29
N SER A 259 11.21 -50.90 34.36
CA SER A 259 12.55 -50.36 34.08
C SER A 259 12.55 -49.17 33.15
N GLN A 260 11.47 -48.95 32.38
CA GLN A 260 11.39 -47.95 31.38
C GLN A 260 11.17 -46.55 31.97
N ARG A 261 11.58 -45.52 31.28
CA ARG A 261 11.42 -44.11 31.68
C ARG A 261 11.04 -43.27 30.46
N VAL A 262 10.30 -42.17 30.72
CA VAL A 262 10.00 -41.13 29.72
C VAL A 262 11.12 -40.12 29.68
N ASP A 263 11.61 -39.78 28.51
CA ASP A 263 12.55 -38.68 28.35
C ASP A 263 11.79 -37.35 28.40
N VAL A 264 12.11 -36.52 29.40
CA VAL A 264 11.48 -35.24 29.70
C VAL A 264 12.42 -34.05 29.40
N SER A 265 13.61 -34.27 28.83
CA SER A 265 14.66 -33.27 28.64
C SER A 265 14.19 -32.09 27.75
N ASP A 266 13.42 -32.38 26.71
CA ASP A 266 12.91 -31.40 25.76
C ASP A 266 11.45 -30.99 26.01
N GLN A 267 10.84 -31.45 27.15
CA GLN A 267 9.45 -31.21 27.47
C GLN A 267 9.26 -29.98 28.37
N GLN A 268 8.11 -29.31 28.21
CA GLN A 268 7.74 -28.17 29.01
C GLN A 268 6.29 -28.29 29.53
N GLY A 269 5.98 -27.56 30.62
CA GLY A 269 4.62 -27.50 31.18
C GLY A 269 4.05 -28.86 31.60
N PHE A 270 2.82 -29.13 31.20
CA PHE A 270 2.07 -30.33 31.61
C PHE A 270 2.78 -31.64 31.24
N PHE A 271 3.31 -31.79 30.05
CA PHE A 271 3.95 -33.02 29.59
C PHE A 271 5.25 -33.33 30.37
N LYS A 272 6.02 -32.29 30.73
CA LYS A 272 7.17 -32.46 31.61
C LYS A 272 6.76 -32.99 32.98
N SER A 273 5.79 -32.34 33.62
CA SER A 273 5.30 -32.76 34.94
C SER A 273 4.68 -34.16 34.91
N LEU A 274 3.96 -34.52 33.84
CA LEU A 274 3.39 -35.85 33.65
C LEU A 274 4.47 -36.93 33.51
N GLY A 275 5.47 -36.69 32.65
CA GLY A 275 6.59 -37.60 32.45
C GLY A 275 7.44 -37.78 33.70
N GLU A 276 7.73 -36.71 34.44
CA GLU A 276 8.41 -36.77 35.75
C GLU A 276 7.62 -37.58 36.74
N GLY A 277 6.30 -37.35 36.86
CA GLY A 277 5.41 -38.11 37.77
C GLY A 277 5.34 -39.58 37.39
N MET A 278 5.27 -39.91 36.09
CA MET A 278 5.30 -41.30 35.63
C MET A 278 6.64 -41.97 35.97
N ASN A 279 7.77 -41.27 35.79
CA ASN A 279 9.10 -41.79 36.14
C ASN A 279 9.29 -42.03 37.63
N GLN A 280 8.54 -41.34 38.50
CA GLN A 280 8.54 -41.56 39.95
C GLN A 280 7.72 -42.79 40.37
N LEU A 281 6.66 -43.11 39.59
CA LEU A 281 5.79 -44.26 39.88
C LEU A 281 6.41 -45.60 39.46
N MET A 282 7.34 -45.55 38.50
CA MET A 282 8.08 -46.71 37.98
C MET A 282 9.38 -46.95 38.73
#